data_b5491acff047b38566cd22f7b9bd3323
#
_entry.id   b5491acff047b38566cd22f7b9bd3323
#
_cell.length_a   1.000
_cell.length_b   1.000
_cell.length_c   1.000
_cell.angle_alpha   90.00
_cell.angle_beta   90.00
_cell.angle_gamma   90.00
#
_symmetry.space_group_name_H-M   'P 1'
#
loop_
_entity.id
_entity.type
_entity.pdbx_description
1 polymer ?
#
loop_
_entity_poly.entity_id
_entity_poly.type
_entity_poly.pdbx_seq_one_letter_code
_entity_poly.pdbx_strand_id
1 'polypeptide(L)'
;MPSKDAAIVNKLGLHARASAKLTQVAGRFQSNVWLSRNDRRVNAKSIMGVMMLAAGKGTTVLVEAEGPDAEAALAAILQLIADKFGEGE
;
A
#
# COMPACT_ATOMS: atom_id res chain seq x y z
N MET A 1 16.81 0.11 3.00
CA MET A 1 15.34 0.33 3.08
C MET A 1 14.63 -0.86 2.43
N PRO A 2 13.86 -1.65 3.20
CA PRO A 2 13.10 -2.74 2.61
C PRO A 2 12.08 -2.23 1.61
N SER A 3 11.99 -2.91 0.47
CA SER A 3 11.03 -2.54 -0.56
C SER A 3 10.66 -3.74 -1.41
N LYS A 4 9.48 -3.70 -2.01
CA LYS A 4 9.06 -4.75 -2.93
C LYS A 4 7.92 -4.23 -3.81
N ASP A 5 7.92 -4.65 -5.08
CA ASP A 5 6.81 -4.40 -5.97
C ASP A 5 5.62 -5.27 -5.61
N ALA A 6 4.43 -4.72 -5.73
CA ALA A 6 3.19 -5.45 -5.50
C ALA A 6 2.20 -5.15 -6.62
N ALA A 7 1.60 -6.21 -7.16
CA ALA A 7 0.55 -6.05 -8.16
C ALA A 7 -0.79 -5.81 -7.45
N ILE A 8 -1.54 -4.83 -7.93
CA ILE A 8 -2.89 -4.57 -7.43
C ILE A 8 -3.82 -5.57 -8.09
N VAL A 9 -4.40 -6.46 -7.29
CA VAL A 9 -5.15 -7.60 -7.79
C VAL A 9 -6.65 -7.56 -7.50
N ASN A 10 -7.10 -6.62 -6.67
CA ASN A 10 -8.53 -6.46 -6.41
C ASN A 10 -9.21 -5.69 -7.52
N LYS A 11 -10.49 -5.98 -7.73
CA LYS A 11 -11.25 -5.47 -8.87
C LYS A 11 -11.24 -3.94 -8.98
N LEU A 12 -11.45 -3.25 -7.87
CA LEU A 12 -11.59 -1.81 -7.85
C LEU A 12 -10.29 -1.05 -7.60
N GLY A 13 -9.18 -1.77 -7.39
CA GLY A 13 -7.90 -1.13 -7.14
C GLY A 13 -7.88 -0.35 -5.83
N LEU A 14 -7.07 0.72 -5.79
CA LEU A 14 -6.92 1.54 -4.60
C LEU A 14 -8.03 2.59 -4.48
N HIS A 15 -9.29 2.11 -4.42
CA HIS A 15 -10.43 2.99 -4.18
C HIS A 15 -10.48 3.40 -2.70
N ALA A 16 -11.48 4.21 -2.31
CA ALA A 16 -11.53 4.82 -0.98
C ALA A 16 -11.46 3.79 0.16
N ARG A 17 -12.24 2.70 0.08
CA ARG A 17 -12.24 1.68 1.12
C ARG A 17 -10.89 0.96 1.23
N ALA A 18 -10.32 0.57 0.09
CA ALA A 18 -9.03 -0.12 0.08
C ALA A 18 -7.94 0.81 0.60
N SER A 19 -7.95 2.07 0.19
CA SER A 19 -6.99 3.07 0.65
C SER A 19 -7.10 3.29 2.16
N ALA A 20 -8.32 3.32 2.70
CA ALA A 20 -8.53 3.46 4.15
C ALA A 20 -7.96 2.26 4.90
N LYS A 21 -8.18 1.05 4.42
CA LYS A 21 -7.63 -0.16 5.05
C LYS A 21 -6.10 -0.14 5.02
N LEU A 22 -5.51 0.22 3.90
CA LEU A 22 -4.06 0.29 3.76
C LEU A 22 -3.49 1.31 4.73
N THR A 23 -4.10 2.48 4.83
CA THR A 23 -3.68 3.53 5.75
C THR A 23 -3.75 3.07 7.20
N GLN A 24 -4.81 2.35 7.57
CA GLN A 24 -4.95 1.82 8.93
C GLN A 24 -3.86 0.82 9.26
N VAL A 25 -3.55 -0.08 8.33
CA VAL A 25 -2.48 -1.07 8.55
C VAL A 25 -1.14 -0.37 8.65
N ALA A 26 -0.83 0.54 7.73
CA ALA A 26 0.43 1.29 7.77
C ALA A 26 0.56 2.08 9.08
N GLY A 27 -0.54 2.62 9.59
CA GLY A 27 -0.55 3.40 10.83
C GLY A 27 -0.25 2.60 12.10
N ARG A 28 -0.29 1.26 12.04
CA ARG A 28 0.05 0.42 13.18
C ARG A 28 1.55 0.34 13.43
N PHE A 29 2.36 0.78 12.48
CA PHE A 29 3.81 0.66 12.55
C PHE A 29 4.44 2.03 12.78
N GLN A 30 5.58 2.03 13.45
CA GLN A 30 6.33 3.26 13.69
C GLN A 30 7.08 3.70 12.44
N SER A 31 7.45 2.74 11.59
CA SER A 31 8.19 3.02 10.37
C SER A 31 7.40 3.88 9.41
N ASN A 32 8.10 4.67 8.61
CA ASN A 32 7.51 5.33 7.47
C ASN A 32 7.23 4.31 6.38
N VAL A 33 6.11 4.43 5.70
CA VAL A 33 5.73 3.54 4.61
C VAL A 33 5.33 4.40 3.41
N TRP A 34 5.86 4.07 2.25
CA TRP A 34 5.57 4.79 1.01
C TRP A 34 5.08 3.85 -0.06
N LEU A 35 4.22 4.36 -0.93
CA LEU A 35 3.82 3.68 -2.14
C LEU A 35 4.23 4.54 -3.32
N SER A 36 4.76 3.92 -4.37
CA SER A 36 5.15 4.62 -5.58
C SER A 36 4.56 3.96 -6.80
N ARG A 37 4.14 4.78 -7.77
CA ARG A 37 3.69 4.32 -9.07
C ARG A 37 4.11 5.36 -10.10
N ASN A 38 4.80 4.91 -11.15
CA ASN A 38 5.41 5.83 -12.11
C ASN A 38 6.35 6.78 -11.37
N ASP A 39 6.20 8.09 -11.54
CA ASP A 39 7.06 9.07 -10.88
C ASP A 39 6.46 9.64 -9.60
N ARG A 40 5.36 9.04 -9.13
CA ARG A 40 4.66 9.54 -7.94
C ARG A 40 4.94 8.65 -6.73
N ARG A 41 5.37 9.26 -5.64
CA ARG A 41 5.61 8.59 -4.37
C ARG A 41 4.74 9.25 -3.31
N VAL A 42 3.99 8.46 -2.56
CA VAL A 42 3.06 8.98 -1.56
C VAL A 42 3.28 8.31 -0.22
N ASN A 43 2.86 9.00 0.84
CA ASN A 43 2.90 8.45 2.20
C ASN A 43 1.72 7.47 2.35
N ALA A 44 2.04 6.21 2.67
CA ALA A 44 1.02 5.17 2.82
C ALA A 44 0.11 5.41 4.04
N LYS A 45 0.45 6.33 4.91
CA LYS A 45 -0.40 6.70 6.06
C LYS A 45 -1.38 7.82 5.73
N SER A 46 -1.39 8.28 4.48
CA SER A 46 -2.30 9.32 4.00
C SER A 46 -3.31 8.74 3.03
N ILE A 47 -4.60 8.73 3.38
CA ILE A 47 -5.66 8.23 2.50
C ILE A 47 -5.64 8.97 1.16
N MET A 48 -5.55 10.29 1.20
CA MET A 48 -5.53 11.10 -0.03
C MET A 48 -4.32 10.76 -0.89
N GLY A 49 -3.15 10.60 -0.26
CA GLY A 49 -1.94 10.25 -0.98
C GLY A 49 -2.09 8.93 -1.70
N VAL A 50 -2.58 7.91 -1.01
CA VAL A 50 -2.77 6.58 -1.59
C VAL A 50 -3.77 6.63 -2.76
N MET A 51 -4.88 7.33 -2.58
CA MET A 51 -5.88 7.47 -3.64
C MET A 51 -5.34 8.20 -4.86
N MET A 52 -4.44 9.15 -4.66
CA MET A 52 -3.85 9.92 -5.77
C MET A 52 -2.96 9.08 -6.68
N LEU A 53 -2.55 7.91 -6.27
CA LEU A 53 -1.81 7.01 -7.16
C LEU A 53 -2.69 6.46 -8.28
N ALA A 54 -4.00 6.45 -8.09
CA ALA A 54 -4.96 5.96 -9.08
C ALA A 54 -4.61 4.54 -9.58
N ALA A 55 -4.08 3.70 -8.68
CA ALA A 55 -3.63 2.36 -9.05
C ALA A 55 -4.81 1.40 -9.16
N GLY A 56 -5.18 1.06 -10.38
CA GLY A 56 -6.25 0.12 -10.66
C GLY A 56 -5.73 -1.31 -10.74
N LYS A 57 -6.66 -2.25 -10.95
CA LYS A 57 -6.33 -3.66 -11.09
C LYS A 57 -5.32 -3.85 -12.22
N GLY A 58 -4.29 -4.63 -11.96
CA GLY A 58 -3.25 -4.94 -12.94
C GLY A 58 -2.07 -3.99 -12.92
N THR A 59 -2.14 -2.87 -12.18
CA THR A 59 -0.99 -1.99 -12.04
C THR A 59 -0.08 -2.49 -10.93
N THR A 60 1.18 -2.08 -11.00
CA THR A 60 2.18 -2.43 -9.98
C THR A 60 2.56 -1.20 -9.20
N VAL A 61 2.64 -1.34 -7.88
CA VAL A 61 3.14 -0.27 -7.01
C VAL A 61 4.37 -0.77 -6.27
N LEU A 62 5.30 0.13 -6.00
CA LEU A 62 6.46 -0.16 -5.17
C LEU A 62 6.11 0.19 -3.73
N VAL A 63 6.26 -0.77 -2.82
CA VAL A 63 6.04 -0.56 -1.39
C VAL A 63 7.40 -0.46 -0.73
N GLU A 64 7.62 0.62 0.03
CA GLU A 64 8.87 0.85 0.74
C GLU A 64 8.58 1.17 2.19
N ALA A 65 9.46 0.72 3.08
CA ALA A 65 9.33 1.01 4.51
C ALA A 65 10.70 1.33 5.11
N GLU A 66 10.73 2.28 6.05
CA GLU A 66 11.97 2.65 6.75
C GLU A 66 11.66 2.96 8.21
N GLY A 67 12.39 2.30 9.10
CA GLY A 67 12.23 2.52 10.53
C GLY A 67 12.43 1.23 11.33
N PRO A 68 12.14 1.26 12.64
CA PRO A 68 12.45 0.14 13.53
C PRO A 68 11.67 -1.14 13.22
N ASP A 69 10.47 -1.03 12.65
CA ASP A 69 9.63 -2.18 12.30
C ASP A 69 9.34 -2.25 10.80
N ALA A 70 10.29 -1.78 9.99
CA ALA A 70 10.11 -1.65 8.54
C ALA A 70 9.76 -2.96 7.85
N GLU A 71 10.43 -4.06 8.20
CA GLU A 71 10.15 -5.34 7.54
C GLU A 71 8.78 -5.87 7.89
N ALA A 72 8.35 -5.72 9.14
CA ALA A 72 7.01 -6.10 9.56
C ALA A 72 5.95 -5.26 8.85
N ALA A 73 6.21 -3.96 8.72
CA ALA A 73 5.30 -3.05 8.01
C ALA A 73 5.17 -3.45 6.54
N LEU A 74 6.30 -3.69 5.88
CA LEU A 74 6.30 -4.12 4.48
C LEU A 74 5.50 -5.41 4.30
N ALA A 75 5.76 -6.42 5.14
CA ALA A 75 5.06 -7.69 5.06
C ALA A 75 3.55 -7.53 5.24
N ALA A 76 3.13 -6.69 6.20
CA ALA A 76 1.72 -6.47 6.46
C ALA A 76 1.01 -5.81 5.27
N ILE A 77 1.65 -4.83 4.64
CA ILE A 77 1.09 -4.14 3.48
C ILE A 77 1.01 -5.10 2.28
N LEU A 78 2.07 -5.87 2.04
CA LEU A 78 2.07 -6.83 0.94
C LEU A 78 0.98 -7.88 1.11
N GLN A 79 0.78 -8.36 2.35
CA GLN A 79 -0.27 -9.33 2.64
C GLN A 79 -1.66 -8.76 2.40
N LEU A 80 -1.87 -7.51 2.81
CA LEU A 80 -3.15 -6.83 2.61
C LEU A 80 -3.48 -6.72 1.12
N ILE A 81 -2.49 -6.35 0.31
CA ILE A 81 -2.66 -6.24 -1.15
C ILE A 81 -2.96 -7.61 -1.75
N ALA A 82 -2.21 -8.64 -1.35
CA ALA A 82 -2.40 -10.00 -1.86
C ALA A 82 -3.78 -10.55 -1.50
N ASP A 83 -4.31 -10.16 -0.34
CA ASP A 83 -5.64 -10.57 0.11
C ASP A 83 -6.75 -9.72 -0.49
N LYS A 84 -6.44 -8.88 -1.48
CA LYS A 84 -7.42 -8.00 -2.15
C LYS A 84 -8.14 -7.09 -1.16
N PHE A 85 -7.42 -6.65 -0.11
CA PHE A 85 -7.98 -5.80 0.95
C PHE A 85 -9.21 -6.43 1.62
N GLY A 86 -9.32 -7.76 1.57
CA GLY A 86 -10.45 -8.47 2.14
C GLY A 86 -11.73 -8.37 1.31
N GLU A 87 -11.66 -7.89 0.07
CA GLU A 87 -12.85 -7.67 -0.76
C GLU A 87 -13.35 -8.92 -1.48
N GLY A 88 -12.52 -9.94 -1.60
CA GLY A 88 -12.91 -11.16 -2.31
C GLY A 88 -12.87 -11.08 -3.83
N GLU A 89 -12.64 -9.92 -4.36
CA GLU A 89 -12.57 -9.73 -5.82
C GLU A 89 -11.35 -8.92 -6.24
#